data_be5dbcb3993470bf4714c0a4bfc6f17c
#
_entry.id   be5dbcb3993470bf4714c0a4bfc6f17c
#
_cell.length_a   1.000
_cell.length_b   1.000
_cell.length_c   1.000
_cell.angle_alpha   90.00
_cell.angle_beta   90.00
_cell.angle_gamma   90.00
#
_symmetry.space_group_name_H-M   'P 1'
#
loop_
_entity.id
_entity.type
_entity.pdbx_description
1 polymer ?
#
loop_
_entity_poly.entity_id
_entity_poly.type
_entity_poly.pdbx_seq_one_letter_code
_entity_poly.pdbx_strand_id
1 'polypeptide(L)'
;MRNLTKAQKAEKISQAKSILINATKSLGFSMLPPNETFDVSIKDGVTLESIETSAITTESGVHKFVPVICVSSDNKEFESSLYCGHNDKTPADRIDWHVALFEECSDVINEISFIGKTSDVKKNKSGYDVTYLSIQE
;
A
#
# COMPACT_ATOMS: atom_id res chain seq x y z
N MET A 1 -4.43 -10.90 24.63
CA MET A 1 -3.59 -10.06 23.76
C MET A 1 -2.13 -10.38 24.00
N ARG A 2 -1.40 -10.52 22.94
CA ARG A 2 -0.01 -10.93 23.01
C ARG A 2 0.91 -9.71 22.99
N ASN A 3 1.74 -9.57 24.01
CA ASN A 3 2.73 -8.48 24.03
C ASN A 3 4.00 -8.93 23.33
N LEU A 4 4.46 -8.09 22.40
CA LEU A 4 5.68 -8.35 21.66
C LEU A 4 6.86 -7.66 22.35
N THR A 5 8.01 -8.34 22.37
CA THR A 5 9.26 -7.71 22.78
C THR A 5 9.72 -6.70 21.72
N LYS A 6 10.66 -5.83 22.08
CA LYS A 6 11.25 -4.89 21.12
C LYS A 6 11.85 -5.62 19.91
N ALA A 7 12.53 -6.74 20.15
CA ALA A 7 13.15 -7.54 19.09
C ALA A 7 12.08 -8.14 18.16
N GLN A 8 10.97 -8.65 18.73
CA GLN A 8 9.87 -9.20 17.95
C GLN A 8 9.17 -8.12 17.12
N LYS A 9 8.95 -6.93 17.69
CA LYS A 9 8.38 -5.81 16.94
C LYS A 9 9.29 -5.38 15.79
N ALA A 10 10.58 -5.27 16.04
CA ALA A 10 11.55 -4.90 15.01
C ALA A 10 11.55 -5.91 13.86
N GLU A 11 11.48 -7.21 14.17
CA GLU A 11 11.41 -8.26 13.17
C GLU A 11 10.14 -8.14 12.33
N LYS A 12 8.99 -7.93 12.97
CA LYS A 12 7.71 -7.77 12.26
C LYS A 12 7.69 -6.52 11.39
N ILE A 13 8.25 -5.42 11.87
CA ILE A 13 8.38 -4.18 11.09
C ILE A 13 9.25 -4.44 9.86
N SER A 14 10.35 -5.16 10.02
CA SER A 14 11.22 -5.53 8.90
C SER A 14 10.50 -6.41 7.88
N GLN A 15 9.73 -7.40 8.34
CA GLN A 15 8.91 -8.24 7.47
C GLN A 15 7.88 -7.41 6.70
N ALA A 16 7.18 -6.51 7.39
CA ALA A 16 6.19 -5.65 6.77
C ALA A 16 6.80 -4.78 5.68
N LYS A 17 7.96 -4.19 5.95
CA LYS A 17 8.68 -3.39 4.97
C LYS A 17 9.06 -4.20 3.75
N SER A 18 9.57 -5.41 3.94
CA SER A 18 9.94 -6.30 2.83
C SER A 18 8.74 -6.64 1.96
N ILE A 19 7.61 -6.93 2.57
CA ILE A 19 6.36 -7.21 1.84
C ILE A 19 5.96 -5.99 1.01
N LEU A 20 5.98 -4.81 1.60
CA LEU A 20 5.56 -3.59 0.91
C LEU A 20 6.54 -3.16 -0.19
N ILE A 21 7.84 -3.33 0.02
CA ILE A 21 8.84 -3.01 -1.00
C ILE A 21 8.65 -3.89 -2.24
N ASN A 22 8.30 -5.15 -2.03
CA ASN A 22 8.04 -6.09 -3.12
C ASN A 22 6.64 -5.95 -3.72
N ALA A 23 5.77 -5.17 -3.08
CA ALA A 23 4.43 -4.93 -3.58
C ALA A 23 4.46 -4.03 -4.81
N THR A 24 3.36 -4.06 -5.54
CA THR A 24 3.25 -3.23 -6.74
C THR A 24 3.08 -1.75 -6.39
N LYS A 25 3.27 -0.91 -7.39
CA LYS A 25 3.07 0.53 -7.27
C LYS A 25 1.60 0.87 -7.06
N SER A 26 1.37 1.97 -6.39
CA SER A 26 0.04 2.51 -6.23
C SER A 26 -0.56 2.94 -7.57
N LEU A 27 -1.85 2.69 -7.72
CA LEU A 27 -2.65 3.24 -8.80
C LEU A 27 -3.73 4.15 -8.21
N GLY A 28 -3.36 4.96 -7.21
CA GLY A 28 -4.32 5.78 -6.48
C GLY A 28 -5.25 6.58 -7.38
N PHE A 29 -6.51 6.69 -7.00
CA PHE A 29 -7.51 7.47 -7.71
C PHE A 29 -7.27 8.98 -7.55
N SER A 30 -6.61 9.39 -6.49
CA SER A 30 -6.19 10.77 -6.33
C SER A 30 -4.71 10.86 -6.62
N MET A 31 -4.37 11.76 -7.55
CA MET A 31 -2.98 11.97 -7.94
C MET A 31 -2.20 12.64 -6.81
N LEU A 32 -1.15 11.97 -6.35
CA LEU A 32 -0.21 12.55 -5.40
C LEU A 32 0.77 13.48 -6.13
N PRO A 33 1.32 14.50 -5.44
CA PRO A 33 2.39 15.31 -6.06
C PRO A 33 3.53 14.43 -6.55
N PRO A 34 4.07 14.70 -7.76
CA PRO A 34 5.12 13.87 -8.34
C PRO A 34 6.48 14.09 -7.68
N ASN A 35 7.32 13.06 -7.74
CA ASN A 35 8.72 13.13 -7.30
C ASN A 35 8.91 13.58 -5.85
N GLU A 36 7.97 13.23 -4.99
CA GLU A 36 8.03 13.58 -3.57
C GLU A 36 8.14 12.34 -2.69
N THR A 37 8.65 12.55 -1.49
CA THR A 37 8.74 11.51 -0.46
C THR A 37 7.67 11.74 0.58
N PHE A 38 7.01 10.65 0.99
CA PHE A 38 5.93 10.68 1.96
C PHE A 38 6.17 9.68 3.07
N ASP A 39 5.66 9.99 4.26
CA ASP A 39 5.47 8.99 5.29
C ASP A 39 4.14 8.31 5.02
N VAL A 40 4.17 7.01 4.78
CA VAL A 40 2.99 6.24 4.39
C VAL A 40 2.60 5.31 5.52
N SER A 41 1.32 5.33 5.87
CA SER A 41 0.78 4.41 6.88
C SER A 41 -0.53 3.80 6.37
N ILE A 42 -0.83 2.60 6.84
CA ILE A 42 -2.11 1.95 6.55
C ILE A 42 -3.21 2.74 7.28
N LYS A 43 -4.27 3.05 6.58
CA LYS A 43 -5.39 3.78 7.16
C LYS A 43 -6.00 2.99 8.32
N ASP A 44 -6.34 3.68 9.41
CA ASP A 44 -6.95 3.04 10.58
C ASP A 44 -8.26 2.36 10.21
N GLY A 45 -8.49 1.19 10.80
CA GLY A 45 -9.70 0.43 10.57
C GLY A 45 -9.70 -0.46 9.34
N VAL A 46 -8.64 -0.44 8.54
CA VAL A 46 -8.53 -1.32 7.38
C VAL A 46 -8.27 -2.75 7.85
N THR A 47 -9.06 -3.68 7.35
CA THR A 47 -8.95 -5.12 7.64
C THR A 47 -8.98 -5.90 6.33
N LEU A 48 -8.63 -7.18 6.39
CA LEU A 48 -8.75 -8.06 5.23
C LEU A 48 -10.19 -8.09 4.72
N GLU A 49 -11.15 -8.13 5.62
CA GLU A 49 -12.56 -8.11 5.27
C GLU A 49 -12.96 -6.82 4.54
N SER A 50 -12.50 -5.67 5.03
CA SER A 50 -12.81 -4.39 4.38
C SER A 50 -12.21 -4.28 2.98
N ILE A 51 -11.02 -4.83 2.79
CA ILE A 51 -10.36 -4.86 1.48
C ILE A 51 -11.18 -5.72 0.51
N GLU A 52 -11.61 -6.90 0.93
CA GLU A 52 -12.43 -7.79 0.10
C GLU A 52 -13.78 -7.15 -0.25
N THR A 53 -14.42 -6.51 0.73
CA THR A 53 -15.71 -5.86 0.55
C THR A 53 -15.64 -4.69 -0.43
N SER A 54 -14.52 -3.98 -0.45
CA SER A 54 -14.30 -2.81 -1.31
C SER A 54 -13.78 -3.18 -2.69
N ALA A 55 -13.53 -4.45 -2.97
CA ALA A 55 -12.97 -4.89 -4.24
C ALA A 55 -13.91 -4.54 -5.41
N ILE A 56 -13.30 -4.17 -6.53
CA ILE A 56 -14.03 -3.80 -7.76
C ILE A 56 -13.77 -4.89 -8.80
N THR A 57 -14.83 -5.43 -9.38
CA THR A 57 -14.71 -6.44 -10.44
C THR A 57 -14.92 -5.78 -11.80
N THR A 58 -13.95 -5.99 -12.69
CA THR A 58 -14.00 -5.51 -14.07
C THR A 58 -13.71 -6.67 -15.01
N GLU A 59 -13.71 -6.41 -16.32
CA GLU A 59 -13.37 -7.42 -17.32
C GLU A 59 -11.96 -7.98 -17.14
N SER A 60 -11.04 -7.19 -16.58
CA SER A 60 -9.66 -7.63 -16.36
C SER A 60 -9.47 -8.39 -15.05
N GLY A 61 -10.52 -8.57 -14.26
CA GLY A 61 -10.47 -9.33 -13.01
C GLY A 61 -10.92 -8.55 -11.80
N VAL A 62 -10.57 -9.07 -10.63
CA VAL A 62 -10.90 -8.44 -9.34
C VAL A 62 -9.77 -7.51 -8.93
N HIS A 63 -10.11 -6.28 -8.61
CA HIS A 63 -9.15 -5.25 -8.20
C HIS A 63 -9.35 -4.89 -6.74
N LYS A 64 -8.32 -5.13 -5.94
CA LYS A 64 -8.31 -4.86 -4.50
C LYS A 64 -7.28 -3.79 -4.18
N PHE A 65 -7.57 -2.99 -3.15
CA PHE A 65 -6.71 -1.88 -2.76
C PHE A 65 -6.59 -1.82 -1.26
N VAL A 66 -5.40 -1.48 -0.79
CA VAL A 66 -5.15 -1.20 0.63
C VAL A 66 -5.11 0.31 0.79
N PRO A 67 -6.10 0.92 1.46
CA PRO A 67 -6.10 2.36 1.69
C PRO A 67 -4.93 2.79 2.57
N VAL A 68 -4.24 3.85 2.18
CA VAL A 68 -3.11 4.39 2.91
C VAL A 68 -3.23 5.90 3.07
N ILE A 69 -2.57 6.42 4.09
CA ILE A 69 -2.43 7.86 4.32
C ILE A 69 -0.97 8.22 4.04
N CYS A 70 -0.77 9.24 3.22
CA CYS A 70 0.54 9.74 2.85
C CYS A 70 0.72 11.15 3.41
N VAL A 71 1.74 11.35 4.22
CA VAL A 71 2.04 12.66 4.81
C VAL A 71 3.33 13.19 4.18
N SER A 72 3.23 14.37 3.57
CA SER A 72 4.37 15.00 2.91
C SER A 72 5.31 15.68 3.93
N SER A 73 6.45 16.14 3.47
CA SER A 73 7.45 16.80 4.32
C SER A 73 6.92 18.11 4.94
N ASP A 74 5.93 18.73 4.33
CA ASP A 74 5.28 19.93 4.85
C ASP A 74 4.00 19.63 5.64
N ASN A 75 3.84 18.37 6.09
CA ASN A 75 2.72 17.89 6.91
C ASN A 75 1.36 17.93 6.23
N LYS A 76 1.33 17.94 4.91
CA LYS A 76 0.06 17.78 4.19
C LYS A 76 -0.30 16.31 4.09
N GLU A 77 -1.55 16.00 4.33
CA GLU A 77 -2.08 14.65 4.35
C GLU A 77 -2.83 14.36 3.06
N PHE A 78 -2.53 13.23 2.46
CA PHE A 78 -3.19 12.77 1.24
C PHE A 78 -3.66 11.33 1.45
N GLU A 79 -4.80 11.00 0.87
CA GLU A 79 -5.27 9.63 0.84
C GLU A 79 -4.86 9.00 -0.49
N SER A 80 -4.43 7.74 -0.44
CA SER A 80 -4.09 6.97 -1.61
C SER A 80 -4.40 5.50 -1.37
N SER A 81 -4.06 4.65 -2.31
CA SER A 81 -4.27 3.21 -2.19
C SER A 81 -3.13 2.46 -2.85
N LEU A 82 -2.76 1.34 -2.25
CA LEU A 82 -1.79 0.42 -2.84
C LEU A 82 -2.54 -0.75 -3.46
N TYR A 83 -2.27 -1.02 -4.71
CA TYR A 83 -2.93 -2.10 -5.45
C TYR A 83 -2.46 -3.46 -4.95
N CYS A 84 -3.38 -4.33 -4.60
CA CYS A 84 -3.08 -5.69 -4.14
C CYS A 84 -3.99 -6.74 -4.77
N GLY A 85 -4.71 -6.36 -5.80
CA GLY A 85 -5.64 -7.25 -6.47
C GLY A 85 -5.01 -8.02 -7.61
N HIS A 86 -5.87 -8.66 -8.36
CA HIS A 86 -5.50 -9.60 -9.41
C HIS A 86 -6.05 -9.12 -10.76
N ASN A 87 -5.21 -9.14 -11.77
CA ASN A 87 -5.61 -9.03 -13.16
C ASN A 87 -4.63 -9.84 -14.03
N ASP A 88 -4.96 -9.99 -15.30
CA ASP A 88 -4.18 -10.82 -16.22
C ASP A 88 -2.74 -10.39 -16.39
N LYS A 89 -2.42 -9.15 -16.05
CA LYS A 89 -1.09 -8.57 -16.25
C LYS A 89 -0.29 -8.43 -14.97
N THR A 90 -0.88 -8.75 -13.82
CA THR A 90 -0.19 -8.63 -12.55
C THR A 90 0.69 -9.85 -12.33
N PRO A 91 2.01 -9.70 -12.13
CA PRO A 91 2.87 -10.83 -11.78
C PRO A 91 2.37 -11.54 -10.53
N ALA A 92 2.49 -12.87 -10.54
CA ALA A 92 1.96 -13.71 -9.45
C ALA A 92 2.52 -13.34 -8.08
N ASP A 93 3.78 -12.91 -8.02
CA ASP A 93 4.44 -12.52 -6.77
C ASP A 93 3.96 -11.17 -6.21
N ARG A 94 3.12 -10.46 -6.96
CA ARG A 94 2.57 -9.16 -6.56
C ARG A 94 1.08 -9.20 -6.27
N ILE A 95 0.51 -10.40 -6.26
CA ILE A 95 -0.91 -10.60 -5.97
C ILE A 95 -1.06 -10.96 -4.50
N ASP A 96 -2.10 -10.42 -3.87
CA ASP A 96 -2.49 -10.78 -2.50
C ASP A 96 -1.39 -10.59 -1.44
N TRP A 97 -0.43 -9.71 -1.69
CA TRP A 97 0.58 -9.38 -0.70
C TRP A 97 -0.02 -8.87 0.62
N HIS A 98 -1.21 -8.27 0.54
CA HIS A 98 -1.91 -7.74 1.71
C HIS A 98 -2.32 -8.85 2.68
N VAL A 99 -2.59 -10.06 2.19
CA VAL A 99 -2.95 -11.19 3.05
C VAL A 99 -1.79 -11.51 4.00
N ALA A 100 -0.59 -11.67 3.44
CA ALA A 100 0.60 -11.92 4.26
C ALA A 100 0.86 -10.78 5.24
N LEU A 101 0.71 -9.53 4.78
CA LEU A 101 0.94 -8.36 5.61
C LEU A 101 0.02 -8.35 6.84
N PHE A 102 -1.28 -8.53 6.62
CA PHE A 102 -2.25 -8.47 7.70
C PHE A 102 -2.23 -9.70 8.59
N GLU A 103 -1.93 -10.88 8.04
CA GLU A 103 -1.84 -12.10 8.85
C GLU A 103 -0.58 -12.12 9.73
N GLU A 104 0.55 -11.69 9.20
CA GLU A 104 1.82 -11.79 9.92
C GLU A 104 2.17 -10.55 10.73
N CYS A 105 1.70 -9.39 10.33
CA CYS A 105 2.12 -8.11 10.89
C CYS A 105 0.98 -7.28 11.49
N SER A 106 -0.21 -7.87 11.69
CA SER A 106 -1.37 -7.14 12.23
C SER A 106 -1.09 -6.46 13.57
N ASP A 107 -0.20 -7.05 14.39
CA ASP A 107 0.15 -6.51 15.70
C ASP A 107 0.84 -5.14 15.63
N VAL A 108 1.48 -4.84 14.50
CA VAL A 108 2.28 -3.62 14.34
C VAL A 108 1.82 -2.74 13.18
N ILE A 109 0.82 -3.19 12.41
CA ILE A 109 0.44 -2.55 11.15
C ILE A 109 0.04 -1.08 11.30
N ASN A 110 -0.63 -0.74 12.39
CA ASN A 110 -1.10 0.63 12.65
C ASN A 110 -0.11 1.45 13.48
N GLU A 111 1.01 0.86 13.87
CA GLU A 111 2.03 1.53 14.69
C GLU A 111 3.23 1.98 13.88
N ILE A 112 3.31 1.58 12.60
CA ILE A 112 4.49 1.85 11.78
C ILE A 112 4.14 2.69 10.57
N SER A 113 5.13 3.47 10.14
CA SER A 113 5.06 4.19 8.88
C SER A 113 6.18 3.72 7.97
N PHE A 114 5.97 3.90 6.69
CA PHE A 114 6.90 3.49 5.64
C PHE A 114 7.25 4.72 4.82
N ILE A 115 8.42 4.66 4.18
CA ILE A 115 8.80 5.73 3.25
C ILE A 115 8.27 5.38 1.87
N GLY A 116 7.48 6.28 1.30
CA GLY A 116 6.98 6.13 -0.05
C GLY A 116 7.49 7.26 -0.94
N LYS A 117 7.75 6.95 -2.19
CA LYS A 117 8.18 7.95 -3.16
C LYS A 117 7.29 7.87 -4.39
N THR A 118 6.89 9.04 -4.90
CA THR A 118 6.08 9.12 -6.10
C THR A 118 6.94 9.27 -7.35
N SER A 119 6.40 8.78 -8.46
CA SER A 119 7.02 8.88 -9.78
C SER A 119 6.71 10.24 -10.42
N ASP A 120 7.28 10.48 -11.61
CA ASP A 120 6.81 11.53 -12.50
C ASP A 120 5.34 11.32 -12.84
N VAL A 121 4.67 12.38 -13.28
CA VAL A 121 3.32 12.27 -13.82
C VAL A 121 3.36 11.41 -15.08
N LYS A 122 2.51 10.40 -15.13
CA LYS A 122 2.41 9.47 -16.26
C LYS A 122 0.94 9.32 -16.65
N LYS A 123 0.72 8.93 -17.90
CA LYS A 123 -0.64 8.61 -18.35
C LYS A 123 -0.94 7.14 -18.11
N ASN A 124 -2.11 6.88 -17.54
CA ASN A 124 -2.58 5.50 -17.39
C ASN A 124 -3.23 5.02 -18.70
N LYS A 125 -3.74 3.79 -18.71
CA LYS A 125 -4.38 3.20 -19.89
C LYS A 125 -5.59 3.99 -20.36
N SER A 126 -6.27 4.68 -19.45
CA SER A 126 -7.45 5.50 -19.76
C SER A 126 -7.09 6.92 -20.18
N GLY A 127 -5.81 7.27 -20.22
CA GLY A 127 -5.34 8.59 -20.64
C GLY A 127 -5.32 9.66 -19.56
N TYR A 128 -5.56 9.28 -18.30
CA TYR A 128 -5.50 10.22 -17.17
C TYR A 128 -4.09 10.34 -16.61
N ASP A 129 -3.76 11.54 -16.15
CA ASP A 129 -2.48 11.78 -15.50
C ASP A 129 -2.50 11.18 -14.10
N VAL A 130 -1.50 10.36 -13.79
CA VAL A 130 -1.37 9.68 -12.49
C VAL A 130 0.08 9.66 -12.05
N THR A 131 0.29 9.53 -10.74
CA THR A 131 1.60 9.23 -10.18
C THR A 131 1.53 7.87 -9.51
N TYR A 132 2.65 7.17 -9.45
CA TYR A 132 2.75 5.86 -8.82
C TYR A 132 3.59 5.97 -7.54
N LEU A 133 3.03 5.48 -6.46
CA LEU A 133 3.71 5.46 -5.16
C LEU A 133 4.42 4.12 -4.97
N SER A 134 5.70 4.17 -4.65
CA SER A 134 6.50 2.98 -4.35
C SER A 134 7.05 3.07 -2.94
N ILE A 135 6.98 1.97 -2.19
CA ILE A 135 7.55 1.92 -0.85
C ILE A 135 9.06 1.73 -0.97
N GLN A 136 9.82 2.50 -0.23
CA GLN A 136 11.28 2.50 -0.24
C GLN A 136 11.84 1.81 1.00
N GLU A 137 13.05 1.35 0.88
CA GLU A 137 13.78 0.78 2.02
C GLU A 137 14.01 1.80 3.12
#